data_1f76066a7d829273c0add6c44ee1918b
#
_entry.id   1f76066a7d829273c0add6c44ee1918b
#
_cell.length_a   1.000
_cell.length_b   1.000
_cell.length_c   1.000
_cell.angle_alpha   90.00
_cell.angle_beta   90.00
_cell.angle_gamma   90.00
#
_symmetry.space_group_name_H-M   'P 1'
#
loop_
_entity.id
_entity.type
_entity.pdbx_description
1 polymer ?
#
loop_
_entity_poly.entity_id
_entity_poly.type
_entity_poly.pdbx_seq_one_letter_code
_entity_poly.pdbx_strand_id
1 'polypeptide(L)'
;MKLSVPGRATGIAAISIAALLTTSAIADAAPARVAAAPDIPVANVKAHLTQLQSIATANGGNRAHGRAGYKASLDYVKARLDAAGFTTAIQQFTSSGRVGYNLIADWPGGDANQVVMAGSHLDSVSSGAGINDNGSGSAAVLEAALTVSRTQYRPTKHLRFAWWGAEELGMVGSRYYVNSLSTANRARISGYLNFDMIGSPNPGYFVYDDNPAIEKTFKDYFTGIGVPTEIETEGDGRSDHAPFKSAGVPVGGLFTGASNSKTAAQAAKWGGTAGTAFDRCYHSSCDTTSNINDTALNRNSDALAYAVWELSK
;
A
#
# COMPACT_ATOMS: atom_id res chain seq x y z
N MET A 1 -58.69 -93.89 -22.60
CA MET A 1 -58.80 -92.42 -22.63
C MET A 1 -58.12 -91.89 -21.38
N LYS A 2 -56.83 -91.49 -21.49
CA LYS A 2 -56.02 -91.01 -20.33
C LYS A 2 -55.61 -89.60 -20.65
N LEU A 3 -56.05 -88.66 -19.86
CA LEU A 3 -55.67 -87.26 -19.91
C LEU A 3 -54.42 -87.08 -19.05
N SER A 4 -53.40 -86.53 -19.67
CA SER A 4 -52.17 -86.16 -18.99
C SER A 4 -52.23 -84.66 -18.67
N VAL A 5 -51.88 -84.31 -17.45
CA VAL A 5 -51.76 -82.91 -16.93
C VAL A 5 -50.28 -82.50 -16.95
N PRO A 6 -49.91 -81.34 -17.47
CA PRO A 6 -48.53 -80.89 -17.39
C PRO A 6 -48.24 -80.11 -16.11
N GLY A 7 -47.11 -80.50 -15.46
CA GLY A 7 -46.58 -79.79 -14.24
C GLY A 7 -46.01 -78.42 -14.52
N ARG A 8 -46.29 -77.52 -13.60
CA ARG A 8 -45.70 -76.18 -13.55
C ARG A 8 -44.36 -76.23 -12.82
N ALA A 9 -43.29 -75.84 -13.49
CA ALA A 9 -42.01 -75.55 -12.86
C ALA A 9 -41.99 -74.12 -12.35
N THR A 10 -41.81 -73.96 -11.05
CA THR A 10 -41.57 -72.65 -10.42
C THR A 10 -40.07 -72.31 -10.45
N GLY A 11 -39.71 -71.40 -11.29
CA GLY A 11 -38.34 -70.82 -11.31
C GLY A 11 -38.20 -69.75 -10.24
N ILE A 12 -37.25 -69.93 -9.32
CA ILE A 12 -36.83 -68.89 -8.34
C ILE A 12 -35.82 -68.03 -9.01
N ALA A 13 -36.20 -66.76 -9.25
CA ALA A 13 -35.27 -65.71 -9.73
C ALA A 13 -34.48 -65.15 -8.55
N ALA A 14 -33.18 -65.40 -8.50
CA ALA A 14 -32.27 -64.77 -7.53
C ALA A 14 -31.95 -63.35 -8.01
N ILE A 15 -32.40 -62.35 -7.28
CA ILE A 15 -32.04 -60.90 -7.51
C ILE A 15 -30.73 -60.69 -6.80
N SER A 16 -29.63 -60.50 -7.58
CA SER A 16 -28.33 -60.08 -7.07
C SER A 16 -28.34 -58.56 -6.97
N ILE A 17 -28.37 -57.98 -5.77
CA ILE A 17 -28.19 -56.57 -5.51
C ILE A 17 -26.69 -56.29 -5.52
N ALA A 18 -26.19 -55.71 -6.59
CA ALA A 18 -24.84 -55.15 -6.63
C ALA A 18 -24.83 -53.80 -5.93
N ALA A 19 -24.24 -53.74 -4.73
CA ALA A 19 -23.99 -52.46 -4.04
C ALA A 19 -22.84 -51.73 -4.72
N LEU A 20 -23.13 -50.64 -5.45
CA LEU A 20 -22.10 -49.69 -5.91
C LEU A 20 -21.61 -48.87 -4.71
N LEU A 21 -20.43 -49.20 -4.21
CA LEU A 21 -19.68 -48.37 -3.30
C LEU A 21 -19.06 -47.20 -4.12
N THR A 22 -19.72 -46.06 -4.13
CA THR A 22 -19.12 -44.81 -4.62
C THR A 22 -18.13 -44.31 -3.58
N THR A 23 -16.83 -44.54 -3.77
CA THR A 23 -15.77 -43.85 -3.04
C THR A 23 -15.72 -42.42 -3.53
N SER A 24 -16.30 -41.50 -2.74
CA SER A 24 -16.07 -40.04 -2.92
C SER A 24 -14.60 -39.76 -2.61
N ALA A 25 -13.79 -39.55 -3.65
CA ALA A 25 -12.46 -39.01 -3.48
C ALA A 25 -12.61 -37.59 -2.94
N ILE A 26 -12.26 -37.35 -1.68
CA ILE A 26 -12.04 -36.02 -1.16
C ILE A 26 -10.80 -35.51 -1.88
N ALA A 27 -10.98 -34.66 -2.87
CA ALA A 27 -9.87 -33.94 -3.47
C ALA A 27 -9.32 -33.02 -2.35
N ASP A 28 -8.15 -33.37 -1.83
CA ASP A 28 -7.35 -32.46 -1.03
C ASP A 28 -7.14 -31.19 -1.90
N ALA A 29 -7.83 -30.11 -1.54
CA ALA A 29 -7.56 -28.82 -2.14
C ALA A 29 -6.12 -28.45 -1.76
N ALA A 30 -5.22 -28.47 -2.74
CA ALA A 30 -3.86 -27.97 -2.54
C ALA A 30 -3.96 -26.58 -1.87
N PRO A 31 -3.13 -26.27 -0.85
CA PRO A 31 -3.16 -24.96 -0.22
C PRO A 31 -3.04 -23.91 -1.29
N ALA A 32 -3.95 -22.93 -1.28
CA ALA A 32 -3.95 -21.84 -2.23
C ALA A 32 -2.57 -21.19 -2.17
N ARG A 33 -1.79 -21.27 -3.26
CA ARG A 33 -0.52 -20.57 -3.36
C ARG A 33 -0.83 -19.09 -3.16
N VAL A 34 -0.26 -18.49 -2.12
CA VAL A 34 -0.32 -17.03 -1.96
C VAL A 34 0.30 -16.45 -3.23
N ALA A 35 -0.47 -15.65 -3.95
CA ALA A 35 -0.01 -15.07 -5.21
C ALA A 35 1.24 -14.22 -4.93
N ALA A 36 2.22 -14.27 -5.82
CA ALA A 36 3.35 -13.34 -5.78
C ALA A 36 2.82 -11.90 -5.91
N ALA A 37 3.53 -10.95 -5.30
CA ALA A 37 3.17 -9.54 -5.44
C ALA A 37 3.16 -9.16 -6.93
N PRO A 38 2.11 -8.48 -7.40
CA PRO A 38 2.04 -8.03 -8.79
C PRO A 38 2.96 -6.83 -9.04
N ASP A 39 3.38 -6.69 -10.27
CA ASP A 39 3.99 -5.46 -10.79
C ASP A 39 2.98 -4.31 -10.74
N ILE A 40 3.41 -3.12 -10.33
CA ILE A 40 2.61 -1.89 -10.31
C ILE A 40 2.96 -1.04 -11.53
N PRO A 41 2.11 -1.00 -12.57
CA PRO A 41 2.44 -0.23 -13.77
C PRO A 41 2.68 1.25 -13.43
N VAL A 42 3.89 1.74 -13.61
CA VAL A 42 4.27 3.14 -13.31
C VAL A 42 3.37 4.14 -14.03
N ALA A 43 2.87 3.79 -15.21
CA ALA A 43 1.93 4.63 -15.96
C ALA A 43 0.64 4.91 -15.18
N ASN A 44 0.14 3.95 -14.40
CA ASN A 44 -1.03 4.12 -13.56
C ASN A 44 -0.73 5.05 -12.38
N VAL A 45 0.42 4.87 -11.72
CA VAL A 45 0.86 5.77 -10.63
C VAL A 45 0.99 7.21 -11.16
N LYS A 46 1.60 7.39 -12.35
CA LYS A 46 1.73 8.70 -13.01
C LYS A 46 0.38 9.32 -13.39
N ALA A 47 -0.62 8.50 -13.74
CA ALA A 47 -1.97 9.00 -13.99
C ALA A 47 -2.57 9.62 -12.72
N HIS A 48 -2.33 9.01 -11.56
CA HIS A 48 -2.74 9.59 -10.27
C HIS A 48 -1.96 10.88 -9.97
N LEU A 49 -0.66 10.93 -10.22
CA LEU A 49 0.15 12.16 -10.06
C LEU A 49 -0.37 13.30 -10.95
N THR A 50 -0.71 13.00 -12.20
CA THR A 50 -1.29 13.97 -13.14
C THR A 50 -2.62 14.51 -12.61
N GLN A 51 -3.45 13.66 -12.01
CA GLN A 51 -4.71 14.08 -11.41
C GLN A 51 -4.48 14.97 -10.17
N LEU A 52 -3.54 14.61 -9.28
CA LEU A 52 -3.17 15.44 -8.12
C LEU A 52 -2.62 16.81 -8.55
N GLN A 53 -1.79 16.84 -9.59
CA GLN A 53 -1.31 18.11 -10.20
C GLN A 53 -2.48 18.95 -10.73
N SER A 54 -3.42 18.33 -11.44
CA SER A 54 -4.59 19.02 -11.99
C SER A 54 -5.47 19.60 -10.88
N ILE A 55 -5.66 18.84 -9.80
CA ILE A 55 -6.37 19.29 -8.61
C ILE A 55 -5.67 20.49 -7.97
N ALA A 56 -4.34 20.41 -7.76
CA ALA A 56 -3.58 21.53 -7.22
C ALA A 56 -3.73 22.79 -8.10
N THR A 57 -3.56 22.64 -9.41
CA THR A 57 -3.68 23.73 -10.37
C THR A 57 -5.06 24.41 -10.31
N ALA A 58 -6.14 23.61 -10.24
CA ALA A 58 -7.51 24.12 -10.16
C ALA A 58 -7.84 24.78 -8.80
N ASN A 59 -7.01 24.59 -7.77
CA ASN A 59 -7.28 25.02 -6.40
C ASN A 59 -6.16 25.91 -5.81
N GLY A 60 -5.58 26.78 -6.61
CA GLY A 60 -4.60 27.75 -6.15
C GLY A 60 -3.17 27.22 -6.07
N GLY A 61 -2.84 26.19 -6.85
CA GLY A 61 -1.48 25.68 -7.05
C GLY A 61 -0.95 24.77 -5.98
N ASN A 62 -1.77 24.36 -4.98
CA ASN A 62 -1.32 23.51 -3.89
C ASN A 62 -2.43 22.58 -3.37
N ARG A 63 -2.02 21.62 -2.52
CA ARG A 63 -2.88 20.67 -1.83
C ARG A 63 -2.72 20.78 -0.30
N ALA A 64 -2.37 21.98 0.17
CA ALA A 64 -2.03 22.21 1.57
C ALA A 64 -3.21 21.99 2.52
N HIS A 65 -2.89 21.63 3.77
CA HIS A 65 -3.87 21.46 4.85
C HIS A 65 -4.84 22.65 4.95
N GLY A 66 -6.13 22.36 5.10
CA GLY A 66 -7.19 23.35 5.22
C GLY A 66 -7.48 24.14 3.95
N ARG A 67 -6.95 23.74 2.79
CA ARG A 67 -7.20 24.31 1.47
C ARG A 67 -8.10 23.40 0.64
N ALA A 68 -8.74 23.98 -0.38
CA ALA A 68 -9.63 23.24 -1.28
C ALA A 68 -8.91 22.13 -2.04
N GLY A 69 -7.65 22.35 -2.44
CA GLY A 69 -6.84 21.36 -3.14
C GLY A 69 -6.62 20.07 -2.32
N TYR A 70 -6.40 20.21 -1.00
CA TYR A 70 -6.31 19.03 -0.12
C TYR A 70 -7.62 18.25 -0.10
N LYS A 71 -8.75 18.95 0.15
CA LYS A 71 -10.06 18.28 0.22
C LYS A 71 -10.42 17.61 -1.11
N ALA A 72 -10.15 18.25 -2.23
CA ALA A 72 -10.40 17.68 -3.57
C ALA A 72 -9.50 16.45 -3.84
N SER A 73 -8.25 16.46 -3.37
CA SER A 73 -7.36 15.30 -3.46
C SER A 73 -7.89 14.12 -2.63
N LEU A 74 -8.35 14.39 -1.41
CA LEU A 74 -8.95 13.37 -0.54
C LEU A 74 -10.22 12.78 -1.16
N ASP A 75 -11.09 13.62 -1.74
CA ASP A 75 -12.31 13.16 -2.41
C ASP A 75 -11.99 12.31 -3.65
N TYR A 76 -10.96 12.68 -4.40
CA TYR A 76 -10.49 11.88 -5.53
C TYR A 76 -10.03 10.50 -5.09
N VAL A 77 -9.14 10.40 -4.10
CA VAL A 77 -8.63 9.12 -3.59
C VAL A 77 -9.77 8.27 -3.05
N LYS A 78 -10.64 8.87 -2.22
CA LYS A 78 -11.81 8.18 -1.66
C LYS A 78 -12.72 7.60 -2.74
N ALA A 79 -13.06 8.37 -3.77
CA ALA A 79 -13.93 7.91 -4.85
C ALA A 79 -13.33 6.71 -5.61
N ARG A 80 -12.00 6.68 -5.79
CA ARG A 80 -11.31 5.54 -6.42
C ARG A 80 -11.39 4.28 -5.56
N LEU A 81 -11.22 4.43 -4.25
CA LEU A 81 -11.27 3.32 -3.30
C LEU A 81 -12.68 2.78 -3.11
N ASP A 82 -13.69 3.66 -3.00
CA ASP A 82 -15.09 3.26 -2.90
C ASP A 82 -15.51 2.44 -4.14
N ALA A 83 -15.14 2.91 -5.33
CA ALA A 83 -15.40 2.20 -6.59
C ALA A 83 -14.67 0.85 -6.69
N ALA A 84 -13.55 0.70 -5.99
CA ALA A 84 -12.76 -0.53 -5.92
C ALA A 84 -13.25 -1.52 -4.83
N GLY A 85 -14.29 -1.17 -4.05
CA GLY A 85 -14.88 -2.04 -3.04
C GLY A 85 -14.23 -1.98 -1.65
N PHE A 86 -13.43 -0.95 -1.38
CA PHE A 86 -12.92 -0.69 -0.02
C PHE A 86 -14.02 -0.11 0.88
N THR A 87 -13.94 -0.43 2.17
CA THR A 87 -14.68 0.31 3.19
C THR A 87 -13.85 1.52 3.60
N THR A 88 -14.33 2.72 3.28
CA THR A 88 -13.60 3.95 3.55
C THR A 88 -14.20 4.74 4.70
N ALA A 89 -13.34 5.40 5.50
CA ALA A 89 -13.72 6.30 6.57
C ALA A 89 -12.89 7.58 6.51
N ILE A 90 -13.55 8.72 6.68
CA ILE A 90 -12.90 10.01 6.86
C ILE A 90 -12.83 10.32 8.36
N GLN A 91 -11.63 10.53 8.87
CA GLN A 91 -11.40 10.98 10.24
C GLN A 91 -11.08 12.48 10.22
N GLN A 92 -11.95 13.28 10.80
CA GLN A 92 -11.79 14.73 10.88
C GLN A 92 -10.99 15.12 12.13
N PHE A 93 -10.11 16.11 11.97
CA PHE A 93 -9.38 16.75 13.09
C PHE A 93 -9.28 18.26 12.85
N THR A 94 -8.75 19.00 13.82
CA THR A 94 -8.50 20.44 13.68
C THR A 94 -7.03 20.73 13.99
N SER A 95 -6.40 21.50 13.11
CA SER A 95 -5.02 21.99 13.29
C SER A 95 -4.92 23.42 12.78
N SER A 96 -4.19 24.28 13.53
CA SER A 96 -3.98 25.68 13.15
C SER A 96 -5.28 26.43 12.80
N GLY A 97 -6.38 26.14 13.55
CA GLY A 97 -7.71 26.72 13.34
C GLY A 97 -8.41 26.28 12.05
N ARG A 98 -7.94 25.25 11.35
CA ARG A 98 -8.52 24.70 10.13
C ARG A 98 -8.89 23.23 10.31
N VAL A 99 -9.92 22.81 9.61
CA VAL A 99 -10.32 21.41 9.56
C VAL A 99 -9.37 20.64 8.64
N GLY A 100 -8.88 19.51 9.15
CA GLY A 100 -8.11 18.51 8.42
C GLY A 100 -8.81 17.17 8.41
N TYR A 101 -8.34 16.30 7.56
CA TYR A 101 -8.92 14.98 7.38
C TYR A 101 -7.84 13.93 7.18
N ASN A 102 -8.05 12.75 7.73
CA ASN A 102 -7.39 11.53 7.31
C ASN A 102 -8.39 10.67 6.52
N LEU A 103 -7.92 9.93 5.54
CA LEU A 103 -8.69 8.91 4.85
C LEU A 103 -8.14 7.54 5.22
N ILE A 104 -9.00 6.66 5.70
CA ILE A 104 -8.68 5.28 6.05
C ILE A 104 -9.49 4.38 5.12
N ALA A 105 -8.86 3.35 4.57
CA ALA A 105 -9.49 2.39 3.68
C ALA A 105 -9.15 0.96 4.08
N ASP A 106 -10.17 0.18 4.38
CA ASP A 106 -10.06 -1.22 4.77
C ASP A 106 -10.45 -2.13 3.60
N TRP A 107 -9.56 -3.07 3.25
CA TRP A 107 -9.89 -4.13 2.30
C TRP A 107 -10.70 -5.23 3.00
N PRO A 108 -11.79 -5.73 2.39
CA PRO A 108 -12.59 -6.78 3.00
C PRO A 108 -11.80 -8.09 3.21
N GLY A 109 -11.84 -8.64 4.40
CA GLY A 109 -11.20 -9.92 4.76
C GLY A 109 -9.93 -9.77 5.57
N GLY A 110 -9.25 -10.90 5.78
CA GLY A 110 -8.09 -11.01 6.67
C GLY A 110 -8.43 -10.95 8.16
N ASP A 111 -7.47 -11.34 9.00
CA ASP A 111 -7.62 -11.32 10.45
C ASP A 111 -7.52 -9.88 10.99
N ALA A 112 -8.62 -9.34 11.48
CA ALA A 112 -8.71 -7.99 12.05
C ALA A 112 -7.88 -7.81 13.33
N ASN A 113 -7.32 -8.87 13.92
CA ASN A 113 -6.38 -8.78 15.04
C ASN A 113 -4.92 -8.65 14.59
N GLN A 114 -4.67 -8.77 13.28
CA GLN A 114 -3.36 -8.60 12.67
C GLN A 114 -3.51 -7.68 11.44
N VAL A 115 -3.20 -6.41 11.60
CA VAL A 115 -3.39 -5.40 10.55
C VAL A 115 -2.04 -5.02 9.95
N VAL A 116 -1.87 -5.22 8.67
CA VAL A 116 -0.79 -4.60 7.89
C VAL A 116 -1.33 -3.31 7.29
N MET A 117 -0.65 -2.23 7.57
CA MET A 117 -1.08 -0.89 7.19
C MET A 117 -0.03 -0.21 6.31
N ALA A 118 -0.44 0.36 5.18
CA ALA A 118 0.40 1.18 4.31
C ALA A 118 -0.18 2.58 4.21
N GLY A 119 0.68 3.60 4.29
CA GLY A 119 0.18 4.98 4.28
C GLY A 119 1.19 6.00 3.75
N SER A 120 0.67 7.18 3.49
CA SER A 120 1.39 8.33 2.94
C SER A 120 0.62 9.60 3.27
N HIS A 121 1.28 10.75 3.42
CA HIS A 121 0.51 11.99 3.52
C HIS A 121 0.03 12.47 2.15
N LEU A 122 -1.11 13.13 2.16
CA LEU A 122 -1.77 13.60 0.95
C LEU A 122 -1.71 15.13 0.81
N ASP A 123 -1.41 15.84 1.88
CA ASP A 123 -1.21 17.28 1.82
C ASP A 123 0.15 17.63 1.18
N SER A 124 0.28 18.88 0.78
CA SER A 124 1.53 19.49 0.34
C SER A 124 1.79 20.75 1.16
N VAL A 125 2.99 21.30 1.06
CA VAL A 125 3.24 22.68 1.43
C VAL A 125 2.40 23.65 0.59
N SER A 126 2.23 24.89 1.06
CA SER A 126 1.43 25.89 0.33
C SER A 126 2.14 26.50 -0.89
N SER A 127 3.44 26.27 -1.05
CA SER A 127 4.26 26.82 -2.13
C SER A 127 4.17 26.08 -3.45
N GLY A 128 3.66 24.84 -3.46
CA GLY A 128 3.64 23.99 -4.65
C GLY A 128 2.60 22.89 -4.62
N ALA A 129 2.52 22.17 -5.74
CA ALA A 129 1.61 21.04 -5.89
C ALA A 129 2.00 19.82 -5.04
N GLY A 130 3.29 19.69 -4.65
CA GLY A 130 3.78 18.59 -3.84
C GLY A 130 3.64 17.24 -4.56
N ILE A 131 4.18 17.11 -5.77
CA ILE A 131 3.96 15.90 -6.56
C ILE A 131 4.94 14.78 -6.19
N ASN A 132 6.19 15.13 -5.88
CA ASN A 132 7.08 14.19 -5.23
C ASN A 132 6.81 14.16 -3.72
N ASP A 133 6.63 15.32 -3.10
CA ASP A 133 6.36 15.48 -1.67
C ASP A 133 4.90 15.90 -1.40
N ASN A 134 3.95 14.99 -1.14
CA ASN A 134 4.10 13.55 -1.20
C ASN A 134 3.00 12.93 -2.09
N GLY A 135 2.83 13.50 -3.28
CA GLY A 135 2.01 12.89 -4.33
C GLY A 135 2.54 11.50 -4.71
N SER A 136 3.88 11.33 -4.75
CA SER A 136 4.53 10.08 -5.16
C SER A 136 4.13 8.90 -4.28
N GLY A 137 4.28 9.03 -2.96
CA GLY A 137 3.83 8.01 -2.01
C GLY A 137 2.32 7.82 -2.05
N SER A 138 1.55 8.91 -2.03
CA SER A 138 0.08 8.87 -2.06
C SER A 138 -0.47 8.17 -3.30
N ALA A 139 0.10 8.40 -4.47
CA ALA A 139 -0.29 7.76 -5.72
C ALA A 139 0.09 6.28 -5.76
N ALA A 140 1.28 5.92 -5.26
CA ALA A 140 1.74 4.53 -5.21
C ALA A 140 0.89 3.70 -4.24
N VAL A 141 0.59 4.23 -3.05
CA VAL A 141 -0.31 3.59 -2.07
C VAL A 141 -1.71 3.39 -2.65
N LEU A 142 -2.23 4.38 -3.41
CA LEU A 142 -3.51 4.25 -4.09
C LEU A 142 -3.48 3.15 -5.15
N GLU A 143 -2.47 3.13 -6.02
CA GLU A 143 -2.40 2.13 -7.08
C GLU A 143 -2.19 0.72 -6.52
N ALA A 144 -1.43 0.55 -5.43
CA ALA A 144 -1.29 -0.72 -4.73
C ALA A 144 -2.65 -1.19 -4.16
N ALA A 145 -3.41 -0.30 -3.53
CA ALA A 145 -4.77 -0.61 -3.05
C ALA A 145 -5.70 -1.01 -4.20
N LEU A 146 -5.70 -0.27 -5.32
CA LEU A 146 -6.48 -0.62 -6.51
C LEU A 146 -6.04 -1.96 -7.11
N THR A 147 -4.75 -2.31 -7.00
CA THR A 147 -4.22 -3.60 -7.46
C THR A 147 -4.68 -4.74 -6.57
N VAL A 148 -4.76 -4.55 -5.23
CA VAL A 148 -5.39 -5.50 -4.31
C VAL A 148 -6.81 -5.83 -4.78
N SER A 149 -7.60 -4.81 -5.14
CA SER A 149 -8.96 -5.00 -5.67
C SER A 149 -8.98 -5.72 -7.02
N ARG A 150 -8.18 -5.27 -7.99
CA ARG A 150 -8.15 -5.88 -9.34
C ARG A 150 -7.74 -7.34 -9.33
N THR A 151 -6.81 -7.70 -8.45
CA THR A 151 -6.34 -9.09 -8.31
C THR A 151 -7.23 -9.92 -7.39
N GLN A 152 -8.24 -9.32 -6.76
CA GLN A 152 -9.08 -9.96 -5.76
C GLN A 152 -8.23 -10.65 -4.68
N TYR A 153 -7.16 -9.96 -4.25
CA TYR A 153 -6.20 -10.49 -3.29
C TYR A 153 -6.89 -10.87 -1.97
N ARG A 154 -6.54 -12.04 -1.46
CA ARG A 154 -7.08 -12.58 -0.19
C ARG A 154 -5.93 -12.69 0.82
N PRO A 155 -5.65 -11.64 1.58
CA PRO A 155 -4.62 -11.66 2.59
C PRO A 155 -5.04 -12.51 3.80
N THR A 156 -4.06 -13.08 4.51
CA THR A 156 -4.31 -13.72 5.82
C THR A 156 -4.53 -12.65 6.90
N LYS A 157 -3.71 -11.60 6.91
CA LYS A 157 -3.86 -10.45 7.79
C LYS A 157 -4.72 -9.38 7.13
N HIS A 158 -5.41 -8.59 7.93
CA HIS A 158 -6.23 -7.48 7.44
C HIS A 158 -5.36 -6.39 6.81
N LEU A 159 -5.77 -5.91 5.62
CA LEU A 159 -5.10 -4.80 4.93
C LEU A 159 -5.85 -3.50 5.18
N ARG A 160 -5.09 -2.48 5.61
CA ARG A 160 -5.54 -1.10 5.77
C ARG A 160 -4.61 -0.15 5.02
N PHE A 161 -5.19 0.80 4.31
CA PHE A 161 -4.47 1.87 3.65
C PHE A 161 -4.87 3.22 4.25
N ALA A 162 -3.94 4.19 4.27
CA ALA A 162 -4.23 5.49 4.86
C ALA A 162 -3.58 6.64 4.09
N TRP A 163 -4.30 7.76 4.05
CA TRP A 163 -3.81 9.03 3.54
C TRP A 163 -3.96 10.08 4.63
N TRP A 164 -2.81 10.58 5.07
CA TRP A 164 -2.74 11.53 6.18
C TRP A 164 -2.87 12.96 5.70
N GLY A 165 -3.42 13.81 6.55
CA GLY A 165 -3.43 15.25 6.34
C GLY A 165 -2.60 15.99 7.37
N ALA A 166 -2.14 17.18 6.99
CA ALA A 166 -1.34 18.05 7.85
C ALA A 166 -0.03 17.40 8.35
N GLU A 167 0.59 16.56 7.51
CA GLU A 167 1.94 16.06 7.76
C GLU A 167 2.91 17.21 7.77
N GLU A 168 2.83 18.11 6.81
CA GLU A 168 3.64 19.31 6.60
C GLU A 168 3.58 20.33 7.79
N LEU A 169 2.67 20.10 8.72
CA LEU A 169 2.57 20.83 9.99
C LEU A 169 3.09 20.02 11.18
N GLY A 170 3.84 18.94 10.92
CA GLY A 170 4.44 18.07 11.91
C GLY A 170 3.62 16.82 12.21
N MET A 171 3.22 16.08 11.17
CA MET A 171 2.56 14.76 11.27
C MET A 171 1.26 14.80 12.09
N VAL A 172 0.48 15.87 11.94
CA VAL A 172 -0.69 16.11 12.78
C VAL A 172 -1.75 15.03 12.59
N GLY A 173 -2.04 14.68 11.34
CA GLY A 173 -3.08 13.71 11.01
C GLY A 173 -2.76 12.29 11.49
N SER A 174 -1.57 11.79 11.19
CA SER A 174 -1.15 10.46 11.66
C SER A 174 -1.05 10.38 13.18
N ARG A 175 -0.55 11.43 13.84
CA ARG A 175 -0.54 11.53 15.31
C ARG A 175 -1.96 11.51 15.87
N TYR A 176 -2.89 12.24 15.26
CA TYR A 176 -4.30 12.25 15.67
C TYR A 176 -4.91 10.86 15.56
N TYR A 177 -4.63 10.16 14.46
CA TYR A 177 -5.09 8.78 14.24
C TYR A 177 -4.55 7.84 15.32
N VAL A 178 -3.23 7.80 15.53
CA VAL A 178 -2.58 6.94 16.51
C VAL A 178 -3.12 7.19 17.93
N ASN A 179 -3.31 8.46 18.29
CA ASN A 179 -3.83 8.85 19.60
C ASN A 179 -5.31 8.51 19.80
N SER A 180 -6.08 8.40 18.71
CA SER A 180 -7.48 7.99 18.75
C SER A 180 -7.67 6.49 19.00
N LEU A 181 -6.63 5.69 18.79
CA LEU A 181 -6.68 4.25 18.98
C LEU A 181 -6.49 3.87 20.46
N SER A 182 -7.30 2.93 20.94
CA SER A 182 -7.02 2.26 22.19
C SER A 182 -5.71 1.47 22.14
N THR A 183 -5.10 1.18 23.29
CA THR A 183 -3.90 0.32 23.36
C THR A 183 -4.12 -1.02 22.67
N ALA A 184 -5.30 -1.65 22.85
CA ALA A 184 -5.64 -2.90 22.20
C ALA A 184 -5.70 -2.77 20.67
N ASN A 185 -6.26 -1.68 20.13
CA ASN A 185 -6.33 -1.45 18.70
C ASN A 185 -4.95 -1.14 18.09
N ARG A 186 -4.09 -0.42 18.82
CA ARG A 186 -2.68 -0.22 18.39
C ARG A 186 -1.91 -1.52 18.33
N ALA A 187 -2.09 -2.40 19.31
CA ALA A 187 -1.43 -3.71 19.36
C ALA A 187 -1.86 -4.66 18.20
N ARG A 188 -2.99 -4.40 17.53
CA ARG A 188 -3.41 -5.16 16.35
C ARG A 188 -2.64 -4.75 15.09
N ILE A 189 -2.03 -3.56 15.06
CA ILE A 189 -1.24 -3.13 13.89
C ILE A 189 0.09 -3.86 13.94
N SER A 190 0.22 -4.91 13.12
CA SER A 190 1.42 -5.74 13.03
C SER A 190 2.55 -5.08 12.25
N GLY A 191 2.26 -4.03 11.48
CA GLY A 191 3.24 -3.20 10.78
C GLY A 191 2.58 -2.01 10.10
N TYR A 192 3.20 -0.84 10.20
CA TYR A 192 2.88 0.35 9.42
C TYR A 192 4.01 0.65 8.43
N LEU A 193 3.68 0.70 7.16
CA LEU A 193 4.59 0.95 6.04
C LEU A 193 4.39 2.38 5.56
N ASN A 194 5.43 3.21 5.65
CA ASN A 194 5.40 4.62 5.26
C ASN A 194 6.06 4.84 3.92
N PHE A 195 5.42 5.63 3.07
CA PHE A 195 5.95 5.98 1.75
C PHE A 195 5.90 7.48 1.58
N ASP A 196 7.08 8.08 1.62
CA ASP A 196 7.25 9.52 1.55
C ASP A 196 8.39 9.86 0.60
N MET A 197 8.09 10.67 -0.44
CA MET A 197 9.05 11.06 -1.48
C MET A 197 9.75 9.86 -2.12
N ILE A 198 8.99 9.00 -2.81
CA ILE A 198 9.51 7.77 -3.43
C ILE A 198 9.84 7.90 -4.92
N GLY A 199 9.84 9.13 -5.45
CA GLY A 199 10.08 9.44 -6.86
C GLY A 199 11.06 10.58 -7.13
N SER A 200 11.98 10.89 -6.21
CA SER A 200 12.91 12.02 -6.32
C SER A 200 13.69 12.04 -7.63
N PRO A 201 13.92 13.21 -8.27
CA PRO A 201 14.51 13.30 -9.61
C PRO A 201 15.97 12.84 -9.69
N ASN A 202 16.70 12.94 -8.58
CA ASN A 202 18.09 12.44 -8.43
C ASN A 202 18.13 11.36 -7.34
N PRO A 203 17.46 10.19 -7.52
CA PRO A 203 17.03 9.34 -6.43
C PRO A 203 18.16 8.56 -5.74
N GLY A 204 18.04 8.40 -4.43
CA GLY A 204 18.62 7.31 -3.67
C GLY A 204 17.61 6.18 -3.49
N TYR A 205 18.04 5.07 -2.90
CA TYR A 205 17.17 3.98 -2.48
C TYR A 205 17.43 3.73 -0.99
N PHE A 206 16.59 4.37 -0.16
CA PHE A 206 16.73 4.34 1.29
C PHE A 206 15.62 3.49 1.90
N VAL A 207 15.99 2.64 2.85
CA VAL A 207 15.07 1.77 3.60
C VAL A 207 15.13 2.16 5.07
N TYR A 208 13.98 2.28 5.71
CA TYR A 208 13.88 2.53 7.15
C TYR A 208 14.33 1.30 7.93
N ASP A 209 15.15 1.48 8.99
CA ASP A 209 15.71 0.43 9.84
C ASP A 209 15.00 0.23 11.19
N ASP A 210 13.82 0.84 11.34
CA ASP A 210 13.05 0.84 12.59
C ASP A 210 12.57 -0.54 13.04
N ASN A 211 12.33 -1.45 12.10
CA ASN A 211 11.92 -2.82 12.38
C ASN A 211 12.66 -3.82 11.46
N PRO A 212 13.45 -4.74 12.02
CA PRO A 212 14.28 -5.65 11.22
C PRO A 212 13.51 -6.52 10.22
N ALA A 213 12.29 -6.94 10.54
CA ALA A 213 11.49 -7.79 9.65
C ALA A 213 10.94 -7.00 8.46
N ILE A 214 10.49 -5.76 8.68
CA ILE A 214 9.99 -4.87 7.63
C ILE A 214 11.17 -4.40 6.77
N GLU A 215 12.26 -3.97 7.38
CA GLU A 215 13.52 -3.61 6.71
C GLU A 215 13.98 -4.73 5.77
N LYS A 216 14.07 -5.96 6.31
CA LYS A 216 14.47 -7.13 5.53
C LYS A 216 13.56 -7.35 4.33
N THR A 217 12.24 -7.17 4.48
CA THR A 217 11.29 -7.35 3.39
C THR A 217 11.58 -6.41 2.23
N PHE A 218 11.83 -5.13 2.50
CA PHE A 218 12.21 -4.17 1.46
C PHE A 218 13.57 -4.48 0.85
N LYS A 219 14.56 -4.82 1.68
CA LYS A 219 15.91 -5.19 1.21
C LYS A 219 15.91 -6.44 0.34
N ASP A 220 15.08 -7.44 0.66
CA ASP A 220 14.93 -8.65 -0.16
C ASP A 220 14.41 -8.31 -1.57
N TYR A 221 13.42 -7.42 -1.67
CA TYR A 221 12.93 -6.94 -2.97
C TYR A 221 14.04 -6.26 -3.78
N PHE A 222 14.71 -5.27 -3.22
CA PHE A 222 15.77 -4.52 -3.93
C PHE A 222 16.96 -5.41 -4.29
N THR A 223 17.34 -6.35 -3.42
CA THR A 223 18.34 -7.35 -3.72
C THR A 223 17.94 -8.22 -4.92
N GLY A 224 16.67 -8.64 -4.95
CA GLY A 224 16.11 -9.44 -6.05
C GLY A 224 16.16 -8.76 -7.41
N ILE A 225 16.13 -7.44 -7.46
CA ILE A 225 16.24 -6.65 -8.70
C ILE A 225 17.66 -6.05 -8.90
N GLY A 226 18.64 -6.43 -8.05
CA GLY A 226 20.03 -5.98 -8.17
C GLY A 226 20.25 -4.50 -7.84
N VAL A 227 19.39 -3.87 -7.04
CA VAL A 227 19.50 -2.48 -6.63
C VAL A 227 20.01 -2.41 -5.18
N PRO A 228 21.23 -1.90 -4.92
CA PRO A 228 21.71 -1.73 -3.56
C PRO A 228 20.94 -0.61 -2.85
N THR A 229 20.69 -0.79 -1.55
CA THR A 229 20.01 0.17 -0.68
C THR A 229 20.95 0.71 0.39
N GLU A 230 20.61 1.83 0.98
CA GLU A 230 21.19 2.37 2.21
C GLU A 230 20.10 2.55 3.27
N ILE A 231 20.54 2.69 4.53
CA ILE A 231 19.64 3.05 5.63
C ILE A 231 19.20 4.50 5.45
N GLU A 232 17.93 4.75 5.68
CA GLU A 232 17.38 6.09 5.68
C GLU A 232 17.88 6.87 6.91
N THR A 233 18.28 8.12 6.72
CA THR A 233 18.79 8.99 7.79
C THR A 233 18.36 10.44 7.66
N GLU A 234 17.93 10.90 6.49
CA GLU A 234 17.52 12.30 6.26
C GLU A 234 16.13 12.60 6.82
N GLY A 235 15.21 11.63 6.68
CA GLY A 235 13.82 11.73 7.11
C GLY A 235 13.52 10.98 8.41
N ASP A 236 14.55 10.45 9.12
CA ASP A 236 14.35 9.69 10.37
C ASP A 236 13.55 10.50 11.40
N GLY A 237 12.38 9.98 11.79
CA GLY A 237 11.46 10.64 12.71
C GLY A 237 10.73 11.86 12.14
N ARG A 238 10.85 12.16 10.84
CA ARG A 238 10.27 13.36 10.22
C ARG A 238 9.07 13.10 9.30
N SER A 239 8.58 11.88 9.23
CA SER A 239 7.38 11.53 8.47
C SER A 239 6.41 10.70 9.31
N ASP A 240 5.27 10.33 8.73
CA ASP A 240 4.11 9.73 9.41
C ASP A 240 4.37 8.40 10.13
N HIS A 241 5.52 7.77 9.91
CA HIS A 241 5.94 6.60 10.72
C HIS A 241 6.23 6.97 12.18
N ALA A 242 6.69 8.20 12.46
CA ALA A 242 7.16 8.59 13.78
C ALA A 242 6.07 8.51 14.88
N PRO A 243 4.82 8.94 14.67
CA PRO A 243 3.76 8.72 15.68
C PRO A 243 3.48 7.25 15.96
N PHE A 244 3.54 6.38 14.93
CA PHE A 244 3.35 4.94 15.10
C PHE A 244 4.50 4.30 15.88
N LYS A 245 5.76 4.61 15.50
CA LYS A 245 6.98 4.19 16.21
C LYS A 245 6.91 4.59 17.69
N SER A 246 6.57 5.85 17.97
CA SER A 246 6.44 6.37 19.35
C SER A 246 5.35 5.66 20.16
N ALA A 247 4.35 5.08 19.49
CA ALA A 247 3.28 4.32 20.12
C ALA A 247 3.57 2.81 20.23
N GLY A 248 4.78 2.37 19.85
CA GLY A 248 5.23 0.98 19.92
C GLY A 248 4.73 0.10 18.77
N VAL A 249 4.21 0.68 17.69
CA VAL A 249 3.83 -0.04 16.48
C VAL A 249 5.11 -0.31 15.65
N PRO A 250 5.32 -1.54 15.15
CA PRO A 250 6.40 -1.82 14.20
C PRO A 250 6.23 -0.97 12.93
N VAL A 251 7.29 -0.27 12.53
CA VAL A 251 7.25 0.61 11.36
C VAL A 251 8.40 0.30 10.40
N GLY A 252 8.24 0.67 9.14
CA GLY A 252 9.25 0.66 8.12
C GLY A 252 8.79 1.46 6.92
N GLY A 253 9.61 1.59 5.90
CA GLY A 253 9.24 2.38 4.74
C GLY A 253 10.37 2.58 3.75
N LEU A 254 10.08 3.39 2.73
CA LEU A 254 11.00 3.73 1.64
C LEU A 254 11.06 5.24 1.47
N PHE A 255 12.23 5.71 1.02
CA PHE A 255 12.51 7.10 0.73
C PHE A 255 13.53 7.22 -0.40
N THR A 256 13.47 8.28 -1.20
CA THR A 256 14.42 8.51 -2.31
C THR A 256 15.31 9.73 -2.13
N GLY A 257 15.21 10.40 -0.99
CA GLY A 257 15.99 11.57 -0.62
C GLY A 257 15.31 12.90 -0.94
N ALA A 258 15.53 13.90 -0.11
CA ALA A 258 14.99 15.26 -0.23
C ALA A 258 16.11 16.27 -0.52
N SER A 259 16.40 17.14 0.43
CA SER A 259 17.31 18.28 0.27
C SER A 259 18.79 17.94 0.44
N ASN A 260 19.13 16.79 1.02
CA ASN A 260 20.51 16.36 1.15
C ASN A 260 21.16 16.13 -0.21
N SER A 261 22.45 16.44 -0.30
CA SER A 261 23.22 16.25 -1.54
C SER A 261 23.66 14.81 -1.70
N LYS A 262 23.41 14.23 -2.88
CA LYS A 262 23.92 12.91 -3.25
C LYS A 262 25.45 12.92 -3.25
N THR A 263 26.06 11.98 -2.58
CA THR A 263 27.53 11.79 -2.56
C THR A 263 28.03 11.20 -3.87
N ALA A 264 29.36 11.31 -4.12
CA ALA A 264 29.98 10.65 -5.27
C ALA A 264 29.82 9.12 -5.22
N ALA A 265 29.91 8.52 -4.03
CA ALA A 265 29.69 7.08 -3.83
C ALA A 265 28.25 6.65 -4.15
N GLN A 266 27.27 7.45 -3.76
CA GLN A 266 25.86 7.22 -4.07
C GLN A 266 25.56 7.42 -5.56
N ALA A 267 26.20 8.39 -6.22
CA ALA A 267 26.07 8.58 -7.67
C ALA A 267 26.70 7.41 -8.45
N ALA A 268 27.83 6.89 -7.98
CA ALA A 268 28.43 5.67 -8.57
C ALA A 268 27.52 4.43 -8.38
N LYS A 269 26.80 4.36 -7.27
CA LYS A 269 25.90 3.25 -6.92
C LYS A 269 24.57 3.29 -7.67
N TRP A 270 23.94 4.47 -7.79
CA TRP A 270 22.56 4.64 -8.28
C TRP A 270 22.44 5.49 -9.54
N GLY A 271 23.54 6.05 -10.04
CA GLY A 271 23.51 7.06 -11.09
C GLY A 271 23.11 8.43 -10.57
N GLY A 272 22.82 9.34 -11.49
CA GLY A 272 22.46 10.72 -11.17
C GLY A 272 23.69 11.62 -10.96
N THR A 273 23.50 12.76 -10.27
CA THR A 273 24.49 13.83 -10.15
C THR A 273 24.98 13.98 -8.70
N ALA A 274 26.26 13.73 -8.47
CA ALA A 274 26.92 13.98 -7.18
C ALA A 274 26.94 15.49 -6.86
N GLY A 275 26.91 15.82 -5.57
CA GLY A 275 26.93 17.21 -5.11
C GLY A 275 25.62 17.98 -5.35
N THR A 276 24.59 17.29 -5.80
CA THR A 276 23.26 17.85 -6.07
C THR A 276 22.25 17.21 -5.13
N ALA A 277 21.27 17.96 -4.67
CA ALA A 277 20.18 17.46 -3.86
C ALA A 277 19.48 16.28 -4.55
N PHE A 278 18.97 15.33 -3.75
CA PHE A 278 18.13 14.26 -4.28
C PHE A 278 16.86 14.83 -4.93
N ASP A 279 16.28 15.86 -4.30
CA ASP A 279 15.18 16.66 -4.87
C ASP A 279 15.44 18.16 -4.67
N ARG A 280 15.74 18.88 -5.76
CA ARG A 280 15.92 20.33 -5.74
C ARG A 280 14.63 21.11 -5.59
N CYS A 281 13.50 20.46 -5.83
CA CYS A 281 12.18 21.05 -5.78
C CYS A 281 11.45 20.75 -4.45
N TYR A 282 12.12 20.10 -3.50
CA TYR A 282 11.57 19.84 -2.17
C TYR A 282 11.02 21.12 -1.55
N HIS A 283 9.76 21.10 -1.11
CA HIS A 283 9.01 22.24 -0.55
C HIS A 283 8.93 23.47 -1.45
N SER A 284 8.95 23.28 -2.78
CA SER A 284 9.01 24.35 -3.76
C SER A 284 7.91 24.24 -4.82
N SER A 285 7.64 25.36 -5.49
CA SER A 285 6.66 25.43 -6.59
C SER A 285 7.04 24.57 -7.81
N CYS A 286 8.30 24.19 -7.94
CA CYS A 286 8.75 23.31 -9.02
C CYS A 286 8.51 21.81 -8.74
N ASP A 287 7.97 21.44 -7.57
CA ASP A 287 7.57 20.06 -7.29
C ASP A 287 6.26 19.74 -8.02
N THR A 288 6.43 19.38 -9.28
CA THR A 288 5.37 19.07 -10.26
C THR A 288 5.60 17.70 -10.89
N THR A 289 4.72 17.27 -11.79
CA THR A 289 4.87 16.00 -12.53
C THR A 289 6.18 15.88 -13.31
N SER A 290 6.85 16.98 -13.62
CA SER A 290 8.19 16.97 -14.23
C SER A 290 9.33 16.72 -13.23
N ASN A 291 9.05 16.79 -11.93
CA ASN A 291 10.00 16.55 -10.84
C ASN A 291 10.01 15.08 -10.37
N ILE A 292 9.71 14.12 -11.25
CA ILE A 292 9.60 12.70 -10.92
C ILE A 292 10.61 11.90 -11.75
N ASN A 293 11.32 10.98 -11.05
CA ASN A 293 12.09 9.94 -11.69
C ASN A 293 11.23 8.67 -11.86
N ASP A 294 10.85 8.36 -13.08
CA ASP A 294 9.97 7.24 -13.40
C ASP A 294 10.53 5.88 -12.94
N THR A 295 11.85 5.69 -13.06
CA THR A 295 12.50 4.44 -12.63
C THR A 295 12.45 4.27 -11.12
N ALA A 296 12.71 5.34 -10.36
CA ALA A 296 12.62 5.29 -8.91
C ALA A 296 11.17 5.08 -8.46
N LEU A 297 10.23 5.82 -9.03
CA LEU A 297 8.81 5.67 -8.74
C LEU A 297 8.33 4.24 -9.01
N ASN A 298 8.71 3.65 -10.16
CA ASN A 298 8.35 2.26 -10.49
C ASN A 298 8.89 1.27 -9.47
N ARG A 299 10.20 1.29 -9.22
CA ARG A 299 10.86 0.37 -8.29
C ARG A 299 10.30 0.44 -6.87
N ASN A 300 10.04 1.65 -6.38
CA ASN A 300 9.48 1.83 -5.04
C ASN A 300 7.99 1.47 -4.97
N SER A 301 7.22 1.67 -6.04
CA SER A 301 5.82 1.21 -6.12
C SER A 301 5.74 -0.32 -6.11
N ASP A 302 6.63 -1.00 -6.83
CA ASP A 302 6.72 -2.46 -6.84
C ASP A 302 7.20 -3.00 -5.48
N ALA A 303 8.18 -2.33 -4.85
CA ALA A 303 8.64 -2.67 -3.50
C ALA A 303 7.52 -2.50 -2.45
N LEU A 304 6.68 -1.46 -2.58
CA LEU A 304 5.49 -1.26 -1.77
C LEU A 304 4.53 -2.45 -1.92
N ALA A 305 4.18 -2.82 -3.15
CA ALA A 305 3.30 -3.96 -3.40
C ALA A 305 3.92 -5.24 -2.83
N TYR A 306 5.19 -5.49 -3.08
CA TYR A 306 5.90 -6.64 -2.54
C TYR A 306 5.79 -6.71 -1.02
N ALA A 307 6.05 -5.60 -0.30
CA ALA A 307 5.97 -5.57 1.15
C ALA A 307 4.54 -5.78 1.66
N VAL A 308 3.54 -5.15 1.03
CA VAL A 308 2.13 -5.34 1.38
C VAL A 308 1.72 -6.81 1.25
N TRP A 309 2.11 -7.48 0.14
CA TRP A 309 1.79 -8.89 -0.08
C TRP A 309 2.54 -9.81 0.88
N GLU A 310 3.87 -9.61 1.04
CA GLU A 310 4.68 -10.49 1.89
C GLU A 310 4.29 -10.41 3.38
N LEU A 311 4.04 -9.21 3.88
CA LEU A 311 3.73 -8.99 5.29
C LEU A 311 2.28 -9.33 5.67
N SER A 312 1.38 -9.44 4.69
CA SER A 312 -0.04 -9.77 4.93
C SER A 312 -0.41 -11.25 4.68
N LYS A 313 0.58 -12.07 4.34
CA LYS A 313 0.43 -13.54 4.24
C LYS A 313 0.01 -14.19 5.52
#